data_c7582aeddaaddb4f613a1807914e43db
#
_entry.id   c7582aeddaaddb4f613a1807914e43db
#
_cell.length_a   1.000
_cell.length_b   1.000
_cell.length_c   1.000
_cell.angle_alpha   90.00
_cell.angle_beta   90.00
_cell.angle_gamma   90.00
#
_symmetry.space_group_name_H-M   'P 1'
#
loop_
_entity.id
_entity.type
_entity.pdbx_description
1 polymer ?
#
loop_
_entity_poly.entity_id
_entity_poly.type
_entity_poly.pdbx_seq_one_letter_code
_entity_poly.pdbx_strand_id
1 'polypeptide(L)'
;MAGMCVLMHAQGASRDSAQVQSPQPKQTEVYQGTTVRVDLLNPILDLARSGWHTYSAEAAVNARFIYRLFPTIELGYAGAFLQQKDAATPLYNGSGEFVRMGLDINPLKKHPEQRSAMLIGVRVGTGWQKMQTPALLAEVPQGKWIADAWGEIVAGVQVDIYKGFNMGWAVRMKFLFTTNSHDELTTPYYIPGFGYRNTMSWGFNYYLGYTF
;
A
#
# COMPACT_ATOMS: atom_id res chain seq x y z
N MET A 1 52.46 -50.64 -71.60
CA MET A 1 52.85 -50.00 -70.30
C MET A 1 51.66 -49.26 -69.82
N ALA A 2 50.99 -49.76 -68.73
CA ALA A 2 49.79 -49.25 -68.22
C ALA A 2 50.07 -48.12 -67.17
N GLY A 3 49.49 -46.96 -67.42
CA GLY A 3 49.49 -45.84 -66.44
C GLY A 3 48.17 -45.78 -65.71
N MET A 4 48.19 -46.09 -64.42
CA MET A 4 47.03 -46.13 -63.54
C MET A 4 46.81 -44.72 -62.94
N CYS A 5 45.70 -44.08 -63.33
CA CYS A 5 45.27 -42.80 -62.80
C CYS A 5 44.47 -43.00 -61.50
N VAL A 6 45.02 -42.61 -60.39
CA VAL A 6 44.32 -42.62 -59.07
C VAL A 6 43.50 -41.33 -58.89
N LEU A 7 42.18 -41.45 -58.93
CA LEU A 7 41.28 -40.38 -58.62
C LEU A 7 41.13 -40.28 -57.06
N MET A 8 41.69 -39.20 -56.48
CA MET A 8 41.44 -38.84 -55.10
C MET A 8 40.07 -38.16 -54.99
N HIS A 9 39.13 -38.79 -54.28
CA HIS A 9 37.89 -38.19 -53.87
C HIS A 9 38.15 -37.30 -52.62
N ALA A 10 38.04 -36.00 -52.80
CA ALA A 10 37.98 -35.08 -51.67
C ALA A 10 36.56 -35.12 -51.08
N GLN A 11 36.42 -35.73 -49.90
CA GLN A 11 35.20 -35.60 -49.10
C GLN A 11 35.11 -34.19 -48.53
N GLY A 12 34.17 -33.41 -49.03
CA GLY A 12 33.77 -32.12 -48.46
C GLY A 12 33.18 -32.30 -47.06
N ALA A 13 33.90 -31.85 -46.04
CA ALA A 13 33.38 -31.71 -44.69
C ALA A 13 32.28 -30.64 -44.68
N SER A 14 31.04 -31.08 -44.57
CA SER A 14 29.92 -30.20 -44.27
C SER A 14 30.16 -29.56 -42.88
N ARG A 15 30.52 -28.29 -42.87
CA ARG A 15 30.53 -27.48 -41.66
C ARG A 15 29.07 -27.24 -41.29
N ASP A 16 28.55 -28.01 -40.32
CA ASP A 16 27.35 -27.66 -39.57
C ASP A 16 27.58 -26.30 -38.90
N SER A 17 27.07 -25.27 -39.54
CA SER A 17 26.95 -23.95 -38.94
C SER A 17 25.90 -24.04 -37.84
N ALA A 18 26.34 -24.41 -36.63
CA ALA A 18 25.52 -24.25 -35.45
C ALA A 18 25.10 -22.76 -35.39
N GLN A 19 23.89 -22.48 -35.82
CA GLN A 19 23.26 -21.18 -35.59
C GLN A 19 23.21 -20.96 -34.08
N VAL A 20 24.11 -20.13 -33.57
CA VAL A 20 24.00 -19.56 -32.24
C VAL A 20 22.71 -18.72 -32.24
N GLN A 21 21.62 -19.34 -31.83
CA GLN A 21 20.39 -18.62 -31.56
C GLN A 21 20.71 -17.57 -30.49
N SER A 22 20.80 -16.31 -30.93
CA SER A 22 20.85 -15.19 -30.00
C SER A 22 19.68 -15.31 -29.03
N PRO A 23 19.90 -15.18 -27.70
CA PRO A 23 18.80 -15.24 -26.74
C PRO A 23 17.80 -14.16 -27.13
N GLN A 24 16.61 -14.56 -27.56
CA GLN A 24 15.52 -13.62 -27.79
C GLN A 24 15.30 -12.86 -26.49
N PRO A 25 15.25 -11.53 -26.51
CA PRO A 25 14.92 -10.78 -25.30
C PRO A 25 13.55 -11.25 -24.81
N LYS A 26 13.51 -11.83 -23.60
CA LYS A 26 12.27 -12.19 -22.92
C LYS A 26 11.38 -10.94 -22.91
N GLN A 27 10.27 -10.97 -23.63
CA GLN A 27 9.29 -9.90 -23.57
C GLN A 27 8.84 -9.78 -22.10
N THR A 28 9.17 -8.67 -21.49
CA THR A 28 8.77 -8.39 -20.11
C THR A 28 7.27 -8.14 -20.13
N GLU A 29 6.50 -9.03 -19.54
CA GLU A 29 5.06 -8.83 -19.42
C GLU A 29 4.79 -7.51 -18.68
N VAL A 30 3.91 -6.70 -19.25
CA VAL A 30 3.57 -5.38 -18.72
C VAL A 30 2.92 -5.51 -17.33
N TYR A 31 2.03 -6.49 -17.18
CA TYR A 31 1.39 -6.83 -15.91
C TYR A 31 2.06 -8.06 -15.29
N GLN A 32 2.38 -7.97 -14.00
CA GLN A 32 3.16 -8.99 -13.28
C GLN A 32 2.46 -9.53 -12.03
N GLY A 33 1.21 -9.22 -11.82
CA GLY A 33 0.40 -9.74 -10.73
C GLY A 33 -0.26 -8.68 -9.86
N THR A 34 -1.20 -9.12 -9.07
CA THR A 34 -1.94 -8.31 -8.08
C THR A 34 -1.62 -8.82 -6.68
N THR A 35 -1.36 -7.92 -5.76
CA THR A 35 -1.17 -8.22 -4.34
C THR A 35 -2.34 -7.66 -3.54
N VAL A 36 -2.94 -8.51 -2.73
CA VAL A 36 -3.89 -8.13 -1.67
C VAL A 36 -3.17 -8.20 -0.33
N ARG A 37 -3.33 -7.19 0.50
CA ARG A 37 -2.68 -7.12 1.82
C ARG A 37 -3.62 -6.57 2.87
N VAL A 38 -3.40 -6.98 4.13
CA VAL A 38 -4.10 -6.49 5.31
C VAL A 38 -3.10 -5.95 6.32
N ASP A 39 -3.43 -4.83 6.97
CA ASP A 39 -2.61 -4.28 8.05
C ASP A 39 -2.91 -5.04 9.35
N LEU A 40 -1.86 -5.46 10.02
CA LEU A 40 -1.93 -6.18 11.29
C LEU A 40 -1.48 -5.33 12.47
N LEU A 41 -0.68 -4.30 12.23
CA LEU A 41 -0.06 -3.55 13.32
C LEU A 41 -1.09 -2.70 14.06
N ASN A 42 -1.87 -1.91 13.34
CA ASN A 42 -2.80 -0.99 13.97
C ASN A 42 -3.83 -1.72 14.83
N PRO A 43 -4.49 -2.79 14.37
CA PRO A 43 -5.38 -3.57 15.23
C PRO A 43 -4.71 -4.13 16.50
N ILE A 44 -3.45 -4.56 16.40
CA ILE A 44 -2.72 -5.11 17.56
C ILE A 44 -2.34 -3.99 18.54
N LEU A 45 -1.87 -2.86 18.05
CA LEU A 45 -1.52 -1.72 18.90
C LEU A 45 -2.75 -1.11 19.59
N ASP A 46 -3.86 -1.05 18.89
CA ASP A 46 -5.13 -0.56 19.43
C ASP A 46 -5.60 -1.44 20.60
N LEU A 47 -5.42 -2.76 20.48
CA LEU A 47 -5.73 -3.70 21.55
C LEU A 47 -4.78 -3.57 22.76
N ALA A 48 -3.52 -3.20 22.54
CA ALA A 48 -2.48 -3.11 23.57
C ALA A 48 -2.52 -1.77 24.36
N ARG A 49 -3.17 -0.74 23.85
CA ARG A 49 -3.22 0.60 24.46
C ARG A 49 -4.38 0.69 25.45
N SER A 50 -4.05 0.81 26.74
CA SER A 50 -5.04 1.13 27.77
C SER A 50 -5.24 2.65 27.90
N GLY A 51 -6.47 3.14 27.75
CA GLY A 51 -6.89 4.52 28.07
C GLY A 51 -7.27 5.40 26.88
N TRP A 52 -6.66 5.21 25.71
CA TRP A 52 -7.10 5.77 24.43
C TRP A 52 -7.53 4.62 23.55
N HIS A 53 -8.79 4.52 23.28
CA HIS A 53 -9.28 3.47 22.40
C HIS A 53 -9.37 4.03 20.98
N THR A 54 -8.28 3.89 20.23
CA THR A 54 -8.32 3.96 18.78
C THR A 54 -8.47 2.54 18.26
N TYR A 55 -9.17 2.37 17.16
CA TYR A 55 -9.25 1.11 16.45
C TYR A 55 -9.23 1.37 14.97
N SER A 56 -8.57 0.48 14.24
CA SER A 56 -8.49 0.57 12.79
C SER A 56 -8.35 -0.81 12.15
N ALA A 57 -8.94 -0.96 10.99
CA ALA A 57 -8.76 -2.10 10.12
C ALA A 57 -8.56 -1.59 8.70
N GLU A 58 -7.57 -2.13 8.01
CA GLU A 58 -7.17 -1.67 6.68
C GLU A 58 -6.84 -2.85 5.78
N ALA A 59 -7.32 -2.78 4.54
CA ALA A 59 -6.95 -3.67 3.46
C ALA A 59 -6.50 -2.86 2.25
N ALA A 60 -5.59 -3.42 1.48
CA ALA A 60 -5.04 -2.77 0.29
C ALA A 60 -4.91 -3.75 -0.87
N VAL A 61 -5.06 -3.22 -2.07
CA VAL A 61 -4.79 -3.93 -3.31
C VAL A 61 -3.80 -3.11 -4.11
N ASN A 62 -2.74 -3.74 -4.57
CA ASN A 62 -1.84 -3.15 -5.55
C ASN A 62 -1.65 -4.07 -6.76
N ALA A 63 -1.50 -3.47 -7.92
CA ALA A 63 -1.14 -4.17 -9.15
C ALA A 63 0.31 -3.83 -9.51
N ARG A 64 1.08 -4.83 -9.96
CA ARG A 64 2.46 -4.63 -10.38
C ARG A 64 2.54 -4.48 -11.89
N PHE A 65 3.01 -3.31 -12.34
CA PHE A 65 3.25 -3.04 -13.74
C PHE A 65 4.74 -2.78 -14.01
N ILE A 66 5.25 -3.35 -15.11
CA ILE A 66 6.63 -3.15 -15.56
C ILE A 66 7.64 -3.24 -14.39
N TYR A 67 7.42 -4.20 -13.49
CA TYR A 67 8.20 -4.51 -12.27
C TYR A 67 8.60 -3.32 -11.38
N ARG A 68 8.19 -2.10 -11.71
CA ARG A 68 8.55 -0.85 -10.98
C ARG A 68 7.38 -0.03 -10.50
N LEU A 69 6.22 -0.14 -11.15
CA LEU A 69 5.04 0.66 -10.84
C LEU A 69 4.01 -0.17 -10.10
N PHE A 70 3.49 0.37 -9.02
CA PHE A 70 2.50 -0.27 -8.17
C PHE A 70 1.34 0.70 -7.86
N PRO A 71 0.38 0.87 -8.79
CA PRO A 71 -0.86 1.54 -8.43
C PRO A 71 -1.51 0.78 -7.27
N THR A 72 -1.96 1.53 -6.28
CA THR A 72 -2.44 0.99 -5.01
C THR A 72 -3.74 1.67 -4.63
N ILE A 73 -4.70 0.88 -4.17
CA ILE A 73 -5.94 1.33 -3.52
C ILE A 73 -5.99 0.69 -2.15
N GLU A 74 -6.30 1.49 -1.14
CA GLU A 74 -6.42 1.08 0.26
C GLU A 74 -7.78 1.51 0.80
N LEU A 75 -8.43 0.62 1.52
CA LEU A 75 -9.72 0.83 2.15
C LEU A 75 -9.61 0.50 3.62
N GLY A 76 -10.27 1.25 4.46
CA GLY A 76 -10.27 0.94 5.87
C GLY A 76 -11.40 1.60 6.65
N TYR A 77 -11.50 1.17 7.88
CA TYR A 77 -12.39 1.71 8.89
C TYR A 77 -11.58 2.03 10.13
N ALA A 78 -11.78 3.21 10.69
CA ALA A 78 -11.07 3.63 11.89
C ALA A 78 -11.94 4.52 12.78
N GLY A 79 -11.66 4.49 14.06
CA GLY A 79 -12.34 5.33 15.02
C GLY A 79 -11.50 5.60 16.26
N ALA A 80 -11.93 6.59 17.02
CA ALA A 80 -11.35 6.94 18.30
C ALA A 80 -12.44 7.19 19.33
N PHE A 81 -12.19 6.71 20.53
CA PHE A 81 -13.05 6.84 21.68
C PHE A 81 -12.25 7.39 22.85
N LEU A 82 -12.66 8.53 23.38
CA LEU A 82 -12.04 9.15 24.53
C LEU A 82 -13.02 9.19 25.68
N GLN A 83 -12.70 8.50 26.76
CA GLN A 83 -13.47 8.52 28.01
C GLN A 83 -12.62 9.12 29.13
N GLN A 84 -13.17 10.09 29.84
CA GLN A 84 -12.57 10.58 31.06
C GLN A 84 -12.85 9.58 32.19
N LYS A 85 -11.86 9.38 33.09
CA LYS A 85 -11.85 8.30 34.10
C LYS A 85 -13.08 8.29 35.04
N ASP A 86 -13.74 9.45 35.23
CA ASP A 86 -14.87 9.62 36.17
C ASP A 86 -16.16 10.10 35.48
N ALA A 87 -16.21 10.14 34.14
CA ALA A 87 -17.37 10.61 33.41
C ALA A 87 -18.19 9.42 32.85
N ALA A 88 -19.49 9.47 33.05
CA ALA A 88 -20.43 8.47 32.52
C ALA A 88 -20.58 8.55 30.99
N THR A 89 -20.21 9.67 30.37
CA THR A 89 -20.32 9.89 28.93
C THR A 89 -18.94 10.11 28.31
N PRO A 90 -18.66 9.55 27.11
CA PRO A 90 -17.40 9.77 26.44
C PRO A 90 -17.22 11.24 26.05
N LEU A 91 -16.00 11.76 26.16
CA LEU A 91 -15.66 13.10 25.69
C LEU A 91 -15.61 13.20 24.18
N TYR A 92 -15.26 12.11 23.51
CA TYR A 92 -15.21 12.00 22.05
C TYR A 92 -15.57 10.59 21.63
N ASN A 93 -16.39 10.47 20.59
CA ASN A 93 -16.67 9.22 19.93
C ASN A 93 -16.85 9.52 18.43
N GLY A 94 -15.88 9.12 17.62
CA GLY A 94 -15.92 9.31 16.19
C GLY A 94 -15.37 8.08 15.48
N SER A 95 -16.09 7.63 14.47
CA SER A 95 -15.68 6.52 13.63
C SER A 95 -16.14 6.72 12.20
N GLY A 96 -15.42 6.12 11.28
CA GLY A 96 -15.76 6.23 9.88
C GLY A 96 -14.86 5.42 8.98
N GLU A 97 -15.14 5.52 7.71
CA GLU A 97 -14.48 4.84 6.64
C GLU A 97 -13.46 5.76 5.98
N PHE A 98 -12.47 5.18 5.33
CA PHE A 98 -11.53 5.93 4.52
C PHE A 98 -11.13 5.12 3.28
N VAL A 99 -10.76 5.87 2.25
CA VAL A 99 -10.13 5.33 1.05
C VAL A 99 -8.87 6.12 0.75
N ARG A 100 -7.84 5.42 0.29
CA ARG A 100 -6.61 6.01 -0.22
C ARG A 100 -6.27 5.40 -1.56
N MET A 101 -5.77 6.21 -2.47
CA MET A 101 -5.29 5.76 -3.75
C MET A 101 -3.97 6.44 -4.10
N GLY A 102 -3.12 5.74 -4.82
CA GLY A 102 -1.84 6.31 -5.21
C GLY A 102 -0.98 5.38 -6.00
N LEU A 103 0.28 5.76 -6.13
CA LEU A 103 1.25 5.08 -6.94
C LEU A 103 2.55 4.92 -6.17
N ASP A 104 3.05 3.68 -6.11
CA ASP A 104 4.38 3.37 -5.60
C ASP A 104 5.32 3.02 -6.75
N ILE A 105 6.59 3.33 -6.56
CA ILE A 105 7.68 2.92 -7.41
C ILE A 105 8.68 2.07 -6.63
N ASN A 106 9.31 1.12 -7.30
CA ASN A 106 10.44 0.38 -6.75
C ASN A 106 11.74 0.89 -7.37
N PRO A 107 12.51 1.75 -6.67
CA PRO A 107 13.73 2.32 -7.21
C PRO A 107 14.87 1.32 -7.32
N LEU A 108 14.87 0.26 -6.52
CA LEU A 108 15.99 -0.67 -6.40
C LEU A 108 15.89 -1.88 -7.34
N LYS A 109 14.74 -2.10 -7.98
CA LYS A 109 14.54 -3.30 -8.77
C LYS A 109 15.32 -3.27 -10.07
N LYS A 110 16.29 -4.18 -10.19
CA LYS A 110 17.11 -4.35 -11.39
C LYS A 110 16.67 -5.55 -12.25
N HIS A 111 16.02 -6.56 -11.64
CA HIS A 111 15.65 -7.80 -12.30
C HIS A 111 14.14 -8.08 -12.19
N PRO A 112 13.48 -8.49 -13.28
CA PRO A 112 12.04 -8.76 -13.29
C PRO A 112 11.63 -9.93 -12.38
N GLU A 113 12.52 -10.87 -12.13
CA GLU A 113 12.27 -12.06 -11.30
C GLU A 113 12.22 -11.76 -9.79
N GLN A 114 12.71 -10.59 -9.38
CA GLN A 114 12.72 -10.23 -7.97
C GLN A 114 11.31 -9.84 -7.49
N ARG A 115 10.73 -10.61 -6.57
CA ARG A 115 9.40 -10.37 -6.02
C ARG A 115 9.40 -9.38 -4.86
N SER A 116 10.45 -9.35 -4.05
CA SER A 116 10.61 -8.34 -2.99
C SER A 116 10.84 -6.95 -3.57
N ALA A 117 10.30 -5.93 -2.93
CA ALA A 117 10.33 -4.56 -3.42
C ALA A 117 10.57 -3.56 -2.28
N MET A 118 11.37 -2.54 -2.55
CA MET A 118 11.33 -1.29 -1.80
C MET A 118 10.33 -0.38 -2.49
N LEU A 119 9.42 0.20 -1.75
CA LEU A 119 8.33 1.00 -2.27
C LEU A 119 8.45 2.43 -1.78
N ILE A 120 8.47 3.38 -2.70
CA ILE A 120 8.36 4.80 -2.41
C ILE A 120 7.20 5.33 -3.23
N GLY A 121 6.26 6.01 -2.60
CA GLY A 121 5.07 6.45 -3.30
C GLY A 121 4.36 7.62 -2.68
N VAL A 122 3.31 8.03 -3.37
CA VAL A 122 2.41 9.08 -2.95
C VAL A 122 0.97 8.56 -2.92
N ARG A 123 0.18 9.09 -1.99
CA ARG A 123 -1.24 8.77 -1.84
C ARG A 123 -2.04 10.05 -1.71
N VAL A 124 -3.28 9.96 -2.15
CA VAL A 124 -4.34 10.89 -1.76
C VAL A 124 -5.38 10.06 -1.01
N GLY A 125 -5.79 10.55 0.15
CA GLY A 125 -6.77 9.91 0.99
C GLY A 125 -7.95 10.82 1.28
N THR A 126 -9.10 10.18 1.52
CA THR A 126 -10.28 10.85 2.05
C THR A 126 -10.95 9.93 3.08
N GLY A 127 -11.44 10.52 4.15
CA GLY A 127 -12.15 9.81 5.21
C GLY A 127 -13.51 10.46 5.47
N TRP A 128 -14.48 9.62 5.74
CA TRP A 128 -15.85 10.03 6.11
C TRP A 128 -16.14 9.53 7.50
N GLN A 129 -16.63 10.40 8.34
CA GLN A 129 -17.00 10.04 9.70
C GLN A 129 -18.32 10.63 10.11
N LYS A 130 -19.01 9.90 10.97
CA LYS A 130 -20.16 10.36 11.69
C LYS A 130 -19.75 10.70 13.11
N MET A 131 -19.80 11.95 13.46
CA MET A 131 -19.44 12.41 14.79
C MET A 131 -20.63 12.22 15.75
N GLN A 132 -20.40 11.54 16.86
CA GLN A 132 -21.32 11.47 17.99
C GLN A 132 -20.73 12.32 19.11
N THR A 133 -21.30 13.48 19.30
CA THR A 133 -20.88 14.39 20.37
C THR A 133 -21.66 14.05 21.66
N PRO A 134 -21.01 14.15 22.84
CA PRO A 134 -21.72 13.97 24.11
C PRO A 134 -22.89 14.97 24.26
N ALA A 135 -23.92 14.55 24.90
CA ALA A 135 -25.12 15.35 25.14
C ALA A 135 -24.89 16.71 25.86
N LEU A 136 -23.70 16.90 26.43
CA LEU A 136 -23.30 18.18 27.08
C LEU A 136 -23.08 19.31 26.07
N LEU A 137 -22.83 19.00 24.79
CA LEU A 137 -22.69 19.99 23.72
C LEU A 137 -23.90 19.89 22.78
N ALA A 138 -25.09 20.09 23.33
CA ALA A 138 -26.37 19.95 22.62
C ALA A 138 -26.52 20.84 21.37
N GLU A 139 -25.66 21.84 21.22
CA GLU A 139 -25.66 22.77 20.08
C GLU A 139 -25.01 22.21 18.82
N VAL A 140 -24.28 21.08 18.93
CA VAL A 140 -23.65 20.45 17.77
C VAL A 140 -24.63 19.54 17.06
N PRO A 141 -24.86 19.68 15.74
CA PRO A 141 -25.74 18.81 14.98
C PRO A 141 -25.33 17.35 15.12
N GLN A 142 -26.09 16.56 15.84
CA GLN A 142 -25.83 15.13 16.03
C GLN A 142 -25.93 14.40 14.69
N GLY A 143 -24.94 13.56 14.41
CA GLY A 143 -24.97 12.70 13.25
C GLY A 143 -24.64 13.34 11.90
N LYS A 144 -24.08 14.55 11.87
CA LYS A 144 -23.56 15.15 10.63
C LYS A 144 -22.37 14.33 10.09
N TRP A 145 -22.40 14.03 8.81
CA TRP A 145 -21.27 13.44 8.10
C TRP A 145 -20.22 14.51 7.81
N ILE A 146 -18.99 14.21 8.13
CA ILE A 146 -17.84 15.07 7.89
C ILE A 146 -16.86 14.31 7.01
N ALA A 147 -16.33 14.98 5.99
CA ALA A 147 -15.32 14.44 5.10
C ALA A 147 -14.06 15.30 5.17
N ASP A 148 -12.91 14.66 5.30
CA ASP A 148 -11.59 15.29 5.26
C ASP A 148 -10.74 14.61 4.20
N ALA A 149 -9.82 15.39 3.59
CA ALA A 149 -8.90 14.90 2.57
C ALA A 149 -7.45 15.25 2.93
N TRP A 150 -6.52 14.39 2.56
CA TRP A 150 -5.10 14.54 2.85
C TRP A 150 -4.22 13.93 1.75
N GLY A 151 -2.94 14.33 1.73
CA GLY A 151 -1.90 13.70 0.94
C GLY A 151 -0.96 12.89 1.82
N GLU A 152 -0.33 11.86 1.26
CA GLU A 152 0.68 11.05 1.94
C GLU A 152 1.91 10.83 1.07
N ILE A 153 3.07 10.82 1.73
CA ILE A 153 4.31 10.24 1.20
C ILE A 153 4.54 8.94 1.94
N VAL A 154 4.80 7.88 1.20
CA VAL A 154 4.94 6.52 1.74
C VAL A 154 6.30 5.96 1.36
N ALA A 155 6.97 5.36 2.33
CA ALA A 155 8.18 4.56 2.11
C ALA A 155 8.04 3.23 2.83
N GLY A 156 8.33 2.12 2.14
CA GLY A 156 8.13 0.80 2.72
C GLY A 156 8.92 -0.30 2.03
N VAL A 157 8.82 -1.47 2.59
CA VAL A 157 9.46 -2.69 2.07
C VAL A 157 8.42 -3.80 2.04
N GLN A 158 8.40 -4.53 0.95
CA GLN A 158 7.64 -5.76 0.78
C GLN A 158 8.61 -6.91 0.51
N VAL A 159 8.52 -7.96 1.31
CA VAL A 159 9.36 -9.16 1.20
C VAL A 159 8.47 -10.35 0.84
N ASP A 160 8.80 -11.04 -0.23
CA ASP A 160 8.16 -12.29 -0.62
C ASP A 160 8.74 -13.43 0.23
N ILE A 161 7.88 -14.13 0.98
CA ILE A 161 8.30 -15.17 1.92
C ILE A 161 8.22 -16.53 1.26
N TYR A 162 7.05 -16.88 0.75
CA TYR A 162 6.80 -18.21 0.20
C TYR A 162 5.58 -18.20 -0.72
N LYS A 163 5.74 -18.67 -1.96
CA LYS A 163 4.66 -18.93 -2.95
C LYS A 163 3.59 -17.84 -3.04
N GLY A 164 4.01 -16.57 -3.12
CA GLY A 164 3.10 -15.43 -3.21
C GLY A 164 2.74 -14.81 -1.85
N PHE A 165 2.98 -15.48 -0.74
CA PHE A 165 2.86 -14.86 0.58
C PHE A 165 3.97 -13.83 0.78
N ASN A 166 3.58 -12.64 1.16
CA ASN A 166 4.50 -11.54 1.42
C ASN A 166 4.15 -10.85 2.73
N MET A 167 5.15 -10.25 3.33
CA MET A 167 5.02 -9.35 4.48
C MET A 167 5.76 -8.06 4.20
N GLY A 168 5.42 -7.04 4.92
CA GLY A 168 6.11 -5.78 4.79
C GLY A 168 5.70 -4.76 5.82
N TRP A 169 6.39 -3.64 5.76
CA TRP A 169 6.09 -2.48 6.58
C TRP A 169 6.17 -1.22 5.73
N ALA A 170 5.48 -0.19 6.17
CA ALA A 170 5.52 1.12 5.55
C ALA A 170 5.45 2.22 6.61
N VAL A 171 6.22 3.27 6.38
CA VAL A 171 6.13 4.55 7.09
C VAL A 171 5.42 5.53 6.19
N ARG A 172 4.52 6.32 6.76
CA ARG A 172 3.71 7.31 6.06
C ARG A 172 3.87 8.66 6.72
N MET A 173 4.07 9.67 5.92
CA MET A 173 3.97 11.07 6.33
C MET A 173 2.73 11.65 5.65
N LYS A 174 1.80 12.15 6.44
CA LYS A 174 0.46 12.57 6.01
C LYS A 174 0.31 14.08 6.22
N PHE A 175 -0.29 14.76 5.23
CA PHE A 175 -0.52 16.21 5.22
C PHE A 175 -2.00 16.49 5.00
N LEU A 176 -2.64 17.14 5.96
CA LEU A 176 -4.05 17.47 5.88
C LEU A 176 -4.28 18.65 4.93
N PHE A 177 -5.22 18.50 3.97
CA PHE A 177 -5.57 19.56 3.03
C PHE A 177 -6.74 20.42 3.53
N THR A 178 -7.65 19.83 4.29
CA THR A 178 -8.90 20.46 4.73
C THR A 178 -8.75 21.10 6.11
N THR A 179 -7.87 22.09 6.23
CA THR A 179 -7.57 22.73 7.52
C THR A 179 -8.65 23.72 7.98
N ASN A 180 -9.44 24.29 7.07
CA ASN A 180 -10.33 25.43 7.33
C ASN A 180 -11.78 25.24 6.90
N SER A 181 -12.22 24.01 6.61
CA SER A 181 -13.56 23.76 6.04
C SER A 181 -14.66 23.47 7.04
N HIS A 182 -14.35 23.45 8.33
CA HIS A 182 -15.32 23.14 9.38
C HIS A 182 -15.40 24.27 10.40
N ASP A 183 -16.60 24.58 10.86
CA ASP A 183 -16.81 25.44 12.02
C ASP A 183 -16.13 24.84 13.24
N GLU A 184 -15.71 25.67 14.20
CA GLU A 184 -15.01 25.21 15.41
C GLU A 184 -15.78 24.11 16.17
N LEU A 185 -17.11 24.20 16.17
CA LEU A 185 -18.00 23.22 16.82
C LEU A 185 -18.12 21.89 16.08
N THR A 186 -17.80 21.83 14.79
CA THR A 186 -17.94 20.61 13.97
C THR A 186 -16.61 20.00 13.56
N THR A 187 -15.48 20.55 14.04
CA THR A 187 -14.14 20.07 13.72
C THR A 187 -13.86 18.75 14.44
N PRO A 188 -13.64 17.63 13.71
CA PRO A 188 -13.36 16.35 14.34
C PRO A 188 -11.95 16.35 14.93
N TYR A 189 -11.81 15.75 16.11
CA TYR A 189 -10.50 15.57 16.76
C TYR A 189 -9.69 14.43 16.12
N TYR A 190 -10.37 13.42 15.60
CA TYR A 190 -9.79 12.27 14.93
C TYR A 190 -10.38 12.12 13.53
N ILE A 191 -9.54 11.84 12.54
CA ILE A 191 -9.93 11.63 11.14
C ILE A 191 -9.60 10.19 10.77
N PRO A 192 -10.58 9.38 10.33
CA PRO A 192 -10.38 8.00 9.91
C PRO A 192 -9.30 7.91 8.83
N GLY A 193 -8.31 7.02 9.02
CA GLY A 193 -7.18 6.85 8.10
C GLY A 193 -6.08 7.90 8.22
N PHE A 194 -6.36 9.09 8.71
CA PHE A 194 -5.36 10.13 8.95
C PHE A 194 -4.77 10.04 10.36
N GLY A 195 -5.62 9.92 11.38
CA GLY A 195 -5.26 9.94 12.78
C GLY A 195 -5.75 11.20 13.50
N TYR A 196 -5.04 11.63 14.55
CA TYR A 196 -5.36 12.87 15.25
C TYR A 196 -5.22 14.07 14.32
N ARG A 197 -6.20 14.98 14.38
CA ARG A 197 -6.24 16.16 13.52
C ARG A 197 -5.05 17.07 13.82
N ASN A 198 -4.14 17.16 12.87
CA ASN A 198 -2.98 18.05 12.87
C ASN A 198 -2.65 18.38 11.41
N THR A 199 -1.85 19.41 11.16
CA THR A 199 -1.36 19.73 9.82
C THR A 199 -0.58 18.58 9.21
N MET A 200 0.21 17.86 10.05
CA MET A 200 1.02 16.72 9.66
C MET A 200 0.88 15.60 10.68
N SER A 201 0.82 14.35 10.18
CA SER A 201 0.76 13.15 11.00
C SER A 201 1.68 12.08 10.43
N TRP A 202 2.15 11.19 11.29
CA TRP A 202 2.92 10.01 10.91
C TRP A 202 2.07 8.75 11.08
N GLY A 203 2.31 7.78 10.23
CA GLY A 203 1.71 6.45 10.32
C GLY A 203 2.75 5.37 10.09
N PHE A 204 2.52 4.23 10.69
CA PHE A 204 3.30 3.02 10.46
C PHE A 204 2.33 1.86 10.25
N ASN A 205 2.59 1.04 9.23
CA ASN A 205 1.82 -0.15 8.92
C ASN A 205 2.76 -1.36 8.89
N TYR A 206 2.26 -2.49 9.36
CA TYR A 206 2.86 -3.80 9.14
C TYR A 206 1.80 -4.72 8.57
N TYR A 207 2.05 -5.26 7.39
CA TYR A 207 1.04 -5.98 6.64
C TYR A 207 1.49 -7.38 6.24
N LEU A 208 0.51 -8.26 6.13
CA LEU A 208 0.60 -9.52 5.41
C LEU A 208 -0.18 -9.42 4.11
N GLY A 209 0.34 -10.05 3.08
CA GLY A 209 -0.27 -10.04 1.76
C GLY A 209 -0.08 -11.33 1.00
N TYR A 210 -0.84 -11.42 -0.09
CA TYR A 210 -0.74 -12.50 -1.06
C TYR A 210 -0.74 -11.94 -2.46
N THR A 211 0.21 -12.39 -3.28
CA THR A 211 0.35 -12.01 -4.70
C THR A 211 -0.10 -13.17 -5.58
N PHE A 212 -1.03 -12.86 -6.46
CA PHE A 212 -1.59 -13.77 -7.47
C PHE A 212 -0.81 -13.68 -8.77
#